data_22ef1e9015b6a4fb4391f7fb9c51039c
#
_entry.id   22ef1e9015b6a4fb4391f7fb9c51039c
#
_cell.length_a   1.000
_cell.length_b   1.000
_cell.length_c   1.000
_cell.angle_alpha   90.00
_cell.angle_beta   90.00
_cell.angle_gamma   90.00
#
_symmetry.space_group_name_H-M   'P 1'
#
loop_
_entity.id
_entity.type
_entity.pdbx_description
1 polymer ?
#
loop_
_entity_poly.entity_id
_entity_poly.type
_entity_poly.pdbx_seq_one_letter_code
_entity_poly.pdbx_strand_id
1 'polypeptide(L)'
;MAYNTNQFCWHGCISTNPDDAASFYSKVLGWDVQSVEMGDDTATMFANAGVPRAHVMAPPMEGIPSHWDNYLRVDDVDAATKACVEHGGAVMVPGTDIAPGRFSVVTSPSGAAISLFHEADEAASEHAPNDVGGVHWVELHSTDIDADLAWLKAALGFEIDTMPMPNGNYYILKANGEQRGGATPQQNPGAPSMWLTWFQVADVDGTVDTASDAGGQALMPPFDVPGVGRMSILS
;
A
#
# COMPACT_ATOMS: atom_id res chain seq x y z
N MET A 1 -12.69 -8.28 19.33
CA MET A 1 -11.45 -7.47 19.37
C MET A 1 -11.82 -6.06 18.96
N ALA A 2 -11.10 -5.03 19.38
CA ALA A 2 -11.39 -3.67 18.92
C ALA A 2 -11.04 -3.56 17.42
N TYR A 3 -11.86 -2.89 16.63
CA TYR A 3 -11.60 -2.60 15.22
C TYR A 3 -10.29 -1.78 15.10
N ASN A 4 -9.37 -2.24 14.27
CA ASN A 4 -8.04 -1.62 14.14
C ASN A 4 -8.03 -0.52 13.06
N THR A 5 -8.62 0.63 13.37
CA THR A 5 -8.57 1.82 12.52
C THR A 5 -7.12 2.23 12.22
N ASN A 6 -6.90 2.78 11.03
CA ASN A 6 -5.59 3.21 10.52
C ASN A 6 -4.55 2.08 10.39
N GLN A 7 -5.00 0.87 10.14
CA GLN A 7 -4.18 -0.23 9.70
C GLN A 7 -4.28 -0.35 8.18
N PHE A 8 -3.15 -0.54 7.49
CA PHE A 8 -3.18 -0.99 6.10
C PHE A 8 -3.68 -2.43 6.09
N CYS A 9 -4.85 -2.62 5.51
CA CYS A 9 -5.61 -3.85 5.66
C CYS A 9 -5.68 -4.69 4.40
N TRP A 10 -5.42 -4.10 3.24
CA TRP A 10 -5.43 -4.80 1.98
C TRP A 10 -4.54 -4.10 0.95
N HIS A 11 -4.20 -4.84 -0.13
CA HIS A 11 -3.34 -4.33 -1.20
C HIS A 11 -3.88 -4.75 -2.58
N GLY A 12 -3.73 -3.87 -3.57
CA GLY A 12 -4.11 -4.11 -4.94
C GLY A 12 -2.94 -3.90 -5.89
N CYS A 13 -2.62 -4.90 -6.70
CA CYS A 13 -1.73 -4.74 -7.83
C CYS A 13 -2.56 -4.26 -9.03
N ILE A 14 -2.55 -2.97 -9.29
CA ILE A 14 -3.19 -2.38 -10.45
C ILE A 14 -2.19 -2.41 -11.59
N SER A 15 -2.46 -3.17 -12.65
CA SER A 15 -1.49 -3.37 -13.73
C SER A 15 -2.14 -3.20 -15.10
N THR A 16 -1.46 -2.49 -16.01
CA THR A 16 -1.87 -2.40 -17.43
C THR A 16 -1.79 -3.74 -18.14
N ASN A 17 -1.10 -4.72 -17.56
CA ASN A 17 -1.08 -6.11 -17.97
C ASN A 17 -1.19 -7.02 -16.74
N PRO A 18 -2.42 -7.33 -16.24
CA PRO A 18 -2.62 -8.12 -15.03
C PRO A 18 -2.04 -9.53 -15.09
N ASP A 19 -2.07 -10.19 -16.25
CA ASP A 19 -1.57 -11.56 -16.42
C ASP A 19 -0.04 -11.61 -16.27
N ASP A 20 0.67 -10.64 -16.87
CA ASP A 20 2.12 -10.53 -16.72
C ASP A 20 2.49 -10.19 -15.27
N ALA A 21 1.75 -9.28 -14.62
CA ALA A 21 1.96 -8.96 -13.22
C ALA A 21 1.71 -10.18 -12.33
N ALA A 22 0.64 -10.94 -12.56
CA ALA A 22 0.36 -12.18 -11.84
C ALA A 22 1.50 -13.21 -11.99
N SER A 23 1.99 -13.39 -13.22
CA SER A 23 3.13 -14.28 -13.49
C SER A 23 4.42 -13.81 -12.81
N PHE A 24 4.68 -12.50 -12.83
CA PHE A 24 5.87 -11.90 -12.20
C PHE A 24 5.87 -12.10 -10.68
N TYR A 25 4.81 -11.68 -9.98
CA TYR A 25 4.76 -11.78 -8.52
C TYR A 25 4.69 -13.24 -8.03
N SER A 26 4.08 -14.13 -8.81
CA SER A 26 4.12 -15.57 -8.53
C SER A 26 5.54 -16.11 -8.52
N LYS A 27 6.40 -15.70 -9.46
CA LYS A 27 7.81 -16.10 -9.51
C LYS A 27 8.64 -15.45 -8.42
N VAL A 28 8.47 -14.14 -8.21
CA VAL A 28 9.33 -13.31 -7.35
C VAL A 28 9.02 -13.51 -5.86
N LEU A 29 7.74 -13.57 -5.51
CA LEU A 29 7.28 -13.71 -4.12
C LEU A 29 6.78 -15.13 -3.77
N GLY A 30 6.75 -16.03 -4.76
CA GLY A 30 6.24 -17.39 -4.56
C GLY A 30 4.74 -17.45 -4.31
N TRP A 31 3.97 -16.45 -4.76
CA TRP A 31 2.54 -16.39 -4.56
C TRP A 31 1.77 -17.30 -5.51
N ASP A 32 0.73 -17.95 -5.00
CA ASP A 32 -0.27 -18.61 -5.80
C ASP A 32 -1.24 -17.59 -6.40
N VAL A 33 -1.64 -17.81 -7.66
CA VAL A 33 -2.67 -17.02 -8.33
C VAL A 33 -3.97 -17.79 -8.31
N GLN A 34 -5.04 -17.19 -7.81
CA GLN A 34 -6.34 -17.80 -7.63
C GLN A 34 -7.44 -16.93 -8.25
N SER A 35 -8.42 -17.55 -8.88
CA SER A 35 -9.66 -16.87 -9.26
C SER A 35 -10.68 -17.06 -8.15
N VAL A 36 -11.24 -15.96 -7.66
CA VAL A 36 -12.24 -15.96 -6.57
C VAL A 36 -13.51 -15.30 -7.07
N GLU A 37 -14.63 -15.97 -6.89
CA GLU A 37 -15.93 -15.39 -7.23
C GLU A 37 -16.32 -14.32 -6.19
N MET A 38 -16.70 -13.15 -6.68
CA MET A 38 -17.06 -11.97 -5.91
C MET A 38 -18.44 -11.48 -6.36
N GLY A 39 -19.50 -12.17 -5.90
CA GLY A 39 -20.85 -11.95 -6.40
C GLY A 39 -20.97 -12.42 -7.85
N ASP A 40 -21.35 -11.51 -8.76
CA ASP A 40 -21.47 -11.81 -10.20
C ASP A 40 -20.13 -11.64 -10.97
N ASP A 41 -19.07 -11.17 -10.31
CA ASP A 41 -17.75 -10.92 -10.88
C ASP A 41 -16.72 -11.95 -10.40
N THR A 42 -15.61 -12.06 -11.12
CA THR A 42 -14.44 -12.88 -10.74
C THR A 42 -13.23 -11.98 -10.52
N ALA A 43 -12.63 -12.06 -9.34
CA ALA A 43 -11.40 -11.38 -9.01
C ALA A 43 -10.19 -12.32 -9.09
N THR A 44 -9.09 -11.84 -9.62
CA THR A 44 -7.80 -12.54 -9.54
C THR A 44 -7.09 -12.12 -8.25
N MET A 45 -6.72 -13.12 -7.45
CA MET A 45 -6.15 -12.94 -6.12
C MET A 45 -4.79 -13.58 -6.03
N PHE A 46 -3.90 -12.93 -5.31
CA PHE A 46 -2.66 -13.53 -4.83
C PHE A 46 -2.86 -14.15 -3.46
N ALA A 47 -2.31 -15.34 -3.26
CA ALA A 47 -2.27 -16.01 -1.96
C ALA A 47 -0.86 -16.54 -1.67
N ASN A 48 -0.48 -16.59 -0.40
CA ASN A 48 0.73 -17.25 0.06
C ASN A 48 0.37 -18.28 1.12
N ALA A 49 0.71 -19.55 0.88
CA ALA A 49 0.35 -20.67 1.75
C ALA A 49 -1.16 -20.73 2.07
N GLY A 50 -2.01 -20.40 1.08
CA GLY A 50 -3.47 -20.39 1.21
C GLY A 50 -4.04 -19.12 1.88
N VAL A 51 -3.20 -18.17 2.29
CA VAL A 51 -3.63 -16.90 2.89
C VAL A 51 -3.69 -15.83 1.79
N PRO A 52 -4.84 -15.18 1.54
CA PRO A 52 -4.96 -14.07 0.59
C PRO A 52 -4.02 -12.92 0.96
N ARG A 53 -3.36 -12.33 -0.04
CA ARG A 53 -2.37 -11.24 0.13
C ARG A 53 -2.77 -9.95 -0.57
N ALA A 54 -3.25 -10.06 -1.79
CA ALA A 54 -3.62 -8.93 -2.63
C ALA A 54 -4.55 -9.38 -3.74
N HIS A 55 -5.21 -8.43 -4.41
CA HIS A 55 -5.82 -8.69 -5.71
C HIS A 55 -4.92 -8.14 -6.83
N VAL A 56 -5.14 -8.62 -8.06
CA VAL A 56 -4.56 -8.04 -9.26
C VAL A 56 -5.66 -7.74 -10.27
N MET A 57 -5.63 -6.53 -10.84
CA MET A 57 -6.64 -6.11 -11.80
C MET A 57 -6.09 -5.07 -12.78
N ALA A 58 -6.82 -4.87 -13.88
CA ALA A 58 -6.55 -3.77 -14.81
C ALA A 58 -6.92 -2.42 -14.17
N PRO A 59 -6.26 -1.31 -14.57
CA PRO A 59 -6.68 0.02 -14.16
C PRO A 59 -8.15 0.26 -14.52
N PRO A 60 -8.94 0.90 -13.62
CA PRO A 60 -10.37 1.15 -13.88
C PRO A 60 -10.62 2.16 -14.99
N MET A 61 -9.60 2.93 -15.38
CA MET A 61 -9.65 3.92 -16.45
C MET A 61 -8.34 3.94 -17.24
N GLU A 62 -8.42 4.30 -18.53
CA GLU A 62 -7.25 4.50 -19.36
C GLU A 62 -6.35 5.63 -18.84
N GLY A 63 -5.05 5.48 -18.96
CA GLY A 63 -4.06 6.49 -18.55
C GLY A 63 -3.58 6.36 -17.09
N ILE A 64 -4.18 5.47 -16.29
CA ILE A 64 -3.65 5.15 -14.96
C ILE A 64 -2.46 4.18 -15.12
N PRO A 65 -1.25 4.54 -14.65
CA PRO A 65 -0.09 3.65 -14.73
C PRO A 65 -0.23 2.46 -13.77
N SER A 66 0.55 1.42 -14.01
CA SER A 66 0.67 0.30 -13.06
C SER A 66 1.21 0.79 -11.72
N HIS A 67 0.59 0.36 -10.63
CA HIS A 67 0.97 0.73 -9.26
C HIS A 67 0.41 -0.26 -8.24
N TRP A 68 0.93 -0.19 -7.01
CA TRP A 68 0.32 -0.82 -5.85
C TRP A 68 -0.64 0.16 -5.19
N ASP A 69 -1.90 -0.24 -5.04
CA ASP A 69 -2.91 0.46 -4.24
C ASP A 69 -2.89 -0.11 -2.81
N ASN A 70 -2.97 0.77 -1.81
CA ASN A 70 -2.95 0.40 -0.41
C ASN A 70 -4.25 0.84 0.25
N TYR A 71 -4.92 -0.10 0.91
CA TYR A 71 -6.20 0.12 1.58
C TYR A 71 -5.96 0.38 3.06
N LEU A 72 -6.34 1.56 3.51
CA LEU A 72 -6.29 1.98 4.89
C LEU A 72 -7.66 1.77 5.53
N ARG A 73 -7.71 0.98 6.60
CA ARG A 73 -8.93 0.75 7.37
C ARG A 73 -9.38 2.00 8.09
N VAL A 74 -10.65 2.35 7.95
CA VAL A 74 -11.30 3.47 8.63
C VAL A 74 -12.63 3.03 9.24
N ASP A 75 -13.10 3.71 10.28
CA ASP A 75 -14.39 3.38 10.93
C ASP A 75 -15.60 3.73 10.04
N ASP A 76 -15.51 4.82 9.28
CA ASP A 76 -16.54 5.32 8.37
C ASP A 76 -15.89 5.92 7.13
N VAL A 77 -16.08 5.27 5.98
CA VAL A 77 -15.48 5.68 4.71
C VAL A 77 -15.94 7.06 4.26
N ASP A 78 -17.23 7.39 4.40
CA ASP A 78 -17.77 8.68 3.95
C ASP A 78 -17.28 9.81 4.84
N ALA A 79 -17.26 9.61 6.17
CA ALA A 79 -16.74 10.58 7.12
C ALA A 79 -15.23 10.82 6.92
N ALA A 80 -14.44 9.76 6.74
CA ALA A 80 -13.01 9.86 6.49
C ALA A 80 -12.72 10.53 5.12
N THR A 81 -13.48 10.19 4.07
CA THR A 81 -13.37 10.82 2.75
C THR A 81 -13.64 12.32 2.83
N LYS A 82 -14.69 12.71 3.55
CA LYS A 82 -15.02 14.12 3.78
C LYS A 82 -13.90 14.85 4.54
N ALA A 83 -13.38 14.24 5.61
CA ALA A 83 -12.27 14.82 6.37
C ALA A 83 -11.01 14.98 5.50
N CYS A 84 -10.71 14.03 4.62
CA CYS A 84 -9.59 14.12 3.68
C CYS A 84 -9.72 15.35 2.77
N VAL A 85 -10.92 15.63 2.25
CA VAL A 85 -11.18 16.82 1.41
C VAL A 85 -11.11 18.12 2.22
N GLU A 86 -11.69 18.15 3.41
CA GLU A 86 -11.68 19.33 4.29
C GLU A 86 -10.26 19.76 4.69
N HIS A 87 -9.31 18.83 4.68
CA HIS A 87 -7.90 19.08 5.00
C HIS A 87 -6.98 19.14 3.78
N GLY A 88 -7.53 19.34 2.57
CA GLY A 88 -6.73 19.66 1.37
C GLY A 88 -6.45 18.50 0.44
N GLY A 89 -6.97 17.31 0.72
CA GLY A 89 -6.98 16.17 -0.21
C GLY A 89 -8.09 16.31 -1.27
N ALA A 90 -8.15 15.34 -2.18
CA ALA A 90 -9.19 15.26 -3.20
C ALA A 90 -9.80 13.85 -3.29
N VAL A 91 -11.04 13.76 -3.78
CA VAL A 91 -11.70 12.47 -4.06
C VAL A 91 -11.42 12.05 -5.48
N MET A 92 -10.89 10.85 -5.67
CA MET A 92 -10.77 10.18 -6.98
C MET A 92 -11.94 9.23 -7.22
N VAL A 93 -12.30 8.43 -6.22
CA VAL A 93 -13.46 7.55 -6.24
C VAL A 93 -14.30 7.83 -5.00
N PRO A 94 -15.59 8.23 -5.14
CA PRO A 94 -16.46 8.44 -3.99
C PRO A 94 -16.77 7.15 -3.26
N GLY A 95 -17.27 7.24 -2.04
CA GLY A 95 -17.67 6.08 -1.24
C GLY A 95 -18.57 5.12 -2.04
N THR A 96 -18.09 3.90 -2.25
CA THR A 96 -18.70 2.88 -3.11
C THR A 96 -18.78 1.56 -2.36
N ASP A 97 -19.94 0.92 -2.40
CA ASP A 97 -20.12 -0.41 -1.80
C ASP A 97 -19.62 -1.48 -2.76
N ILE A 98 -18.85 -2.42 -2.22
CA ILE A 98 -18.35 -3.62 -2.90
C ILE A 98 -18.62 -4.85 -2.03
N ALA A 99 -18.52 -6.05 -2.59
CA ALA A 99 -18.85 -7.29 -1.86
C ALA A 99 -18.14 -7.44 -0.49
N PRO A 100 -16.83 -7.10 -0.31
CA PRO A 100 -16.20 -7.22 1.00
C PRO A 100 -16.44 -6.01 1.94
N GLY A 101 -17.07 -4.92 1.47
CA GLY A 101 -17.26 -3.72 2.29
C GLY A 101 -17.54 -2.46 1.50
N ARG A 102 -17.11 -1.31 2.05
CA ARG A 102 -17.21 0.01 1.43
C ARG A 102 -15.82 0.61 1.28
N PHE A 103 -15.54 1.24 0.14
CA PHE A 103 -14.27 1.92 -0.08
C PHE A 103 -14.45 3.28 -0.76
N SER A 104 -13.42 4.10 -0.69
CA SER A 104 -13.24 5.31 -1.50
C SER A 104 -11.76 5.45 -1.85
N VAL A 105 -11.43 6.21 -2.88
CA VAL A 105 -10.05 6.57 -3.20
C VAL A 105 -9.90 8.07 -3.06
N VAL A 106 -8.94 8.48 -2.26
CA VAL A 106 -8.59 9.89 -2.02
C VAL A 106 -7.12 10.15 -2.34
N THR A 107 -6.79 11.40 -2.59
CA THR A 107 -5.38 11.82 -2.64
C THR A 107 -5.04 12.70 -1.45
N SER A 108 -3.79 12.66 -1.03
CA SER A 108 -3.21 13.66 -0.14
C SER A 108 -3.09 15.02 -0.84
N PRO A 109 -2.79 16.12 -0.12
CA PRO A 109 -2.53 17.43 -0.72
C PRO A 109 -1.45 17.41 -1.81
N SER A 110 -0.43 16.60 -1.68
CA SER A 110 0.63 16.44 -2.68
C SER A 110 0.29 15.47 -3.82
N GLY A 111 -0.88 14.81 -3.77
CA GLY A 111 -1.42 13.96 -4.83
C GLY A 111 -1.17 12.47 -4.67
N ALA A 112 -0.63 11.99 -3.55
CA ALA A 112 -0.48 10.55 -3.29
C ALA A 112 -1.86 9.91 -3.06
N ALA A 113 -2.24 8.96 -3.91
CA ALA A 113 -3.52 8.25 -3.80
C ALA A 113 -3.48 7.13 -2.76
N ILE A 114 -4.59 6.97 -2.03
CA ILE A 114 -4.79 5.89 -1.06
C ILE A 114 -6.27 5.50 -1.04
N SER A 115 -6.54 4.20 -0.90
CA SER A 115 -7.88 3.69 -0.71
C SER A 115 -8.25 3.66 0.78
N LEU A 116 -9.40 4.23 1.14
CA LEU A 116 -10.00 4.11 2.47
C LEU A 116 -10.99 2.95 2.43
N PHE A 117 -11.01 2.10 3.45
CA PHE A 117 -11.81 0.89 3.45
C PHE A 117 -12.43 0.58 4.81
N HIS A 118 -13.65 0.05 4.76
CA HIS A 118 -14.35 -0.50 5.92
C HIS A 118 -14.98 -1.84 5.53
N GLU A 119 -14.64 -2.89 6.25
CA GLU A 119 -15.18 -4.23 6.01
C GLU A 119 -16.65 -4.33 6.39
N ALA A 120 -17.46 -5.00 5.55
CA ALA A 120 -18.86 -5.29 5.88
C ALA A 120 -19.01 -6.24 7.07
N ASP A 121 -18.03 -7.11 7.30
CA ASP A 121 -17.93 -8.00 8.46
C ASP A 121 -16.61 -7.75 9.20
N GLU A 122 -16.69 -6.99 10.30
CA GLU A 122 -15.52 -6.68 11.13
C GLU A 122 -14.84 -7.94 11.74
N ALA A 123 -15.56 -9.05 11.85
CA ALA A 123 -14.99 -10.30 12.35
C ALA A 123 -14.08 -10.98 11.31
N ALA A 124 -14.23 -10.66 10.03
CA ALA A 124 -13.38 -11.17 8.95
C ALA A 124 -12.03 -10.44 8.84
N SER A 125 -11.78 -9.47 9.69
CA SER A 125 -10.65 -8.53 9.60
C SER A 125 -9.30 -9.09 10.10
N GLU A 126 -9.15 -10.39 10.27
CA GLU A 126 -7.86 -10.99 10.64
C GLU A 126 -6.89 -10.95 9.44
N HIS A 127 -5.94 -10.03 9.52
CA HIS A 127 -4.83 -9.99 8.57
C HIS A 127 -3.73 -10.92 9.03
N ALA A 128 -3.15 -11.62 8.06
CA ALA A 128 -1.96 -12.41 8.31
C ALA A 128 -0.84 -11.51 8.85
N PRO A 129 -0.13 -11.96 9.88
CA PRO A 129 0.98 -11.21 10.44
C PRO A 129 2.06 -10.95 9.39
N ASN A 130 2.95 -10.01 9.68
CA ASN A 130 4.17 -9.75 8.92
C ASN A 130 5.00 -11.04 8.82
N ASP A 131 4.83 -11.75 7.72
CA ASP A 131 5.55 -12.98 7.41
C ASP A 131 6.24 -12.84 6.05
N VAL A 132 7.16 -13.76 5.78
CA VAL A 132 7.84 -13.82 4.48
C VAL A 132 6.81 -13.97 3.36
N GLY A 133 6.90 -13.09 2.36
CA GLY A 133 5.95 -13.00 1.26
C GLY A 133 4.75 -12.08 1.56
N GLY A 134 4.68 -11.42 2.72
CA GLY A 134 3.65 -10.43 3.04
C GLY A 134 4.12 -8.99 2.83
N VAL A 135 3.17 -8.05 2.84
CA VAL A 135 3.48 -6.62 2.93
C VAL A 135 3.95 -6.33 4.35
N HIS A 136 5.15 -5.82 4.46
CA HIS A 136 5.78 -5.50 5.74
C HIS A 136 5.57 -4.04 6.14
N TRP A 137 5.61 -3.14 5.15
CA TRP A 137 5.54 -1.71 5.39
C TRP A 137 4.92 -0.97 4.21
N VAL A 138 4.25 0.15 4.49
CA VAL A 138 3.73 1.07 3.48
C VAL A 138 4.29 2.45 3.77
N GLU A 139 4.88 3.09 2.77
CA GLU A 139 5.66 4.32 2.92
C GLU A 139 5.22 5.40 1.95
N LEU A 140 4.85 6.56 2.47
CA LEU A 140 4.57 7.75 1.67
C LEU A 140 5.86 8.45 1.25
N HIS A 141 6.10 8.58 -0.04
CA HIS A 141 7.08 9.46 -0.64
C HIS A 141 6.38 10.75 -1.10
N SER A 142 6.62 11.86 -0.43
CA SER A 142 5.86 13.09 -0.60
C SER A 142 6.69 14.23 -1.19
N THR A 143 6.13 14.91 -2.19
CA THR A 143 6.71 16.14 -2.78
C THR A 143 6.43 17.38 -1.91
N ASP A 144 5.48 17.29 -0.97
CA ASP A 144 5.19 18.29 0.06
C ASP A 144 4.91 17.60 1.40
N ILE A 145 5.99 17.16 2.04
CA ILE A 145 5.91 16.33 3.24
C ILE A 145 5.19 17.03 4.40
N ASP A 146 5.36 18.34 4.56
CA ASP A 146 4.74 19.08 5.66
C ASP A 146 3.22 19.15 5.49
N ALA A 147 2.73 19.39 4.26
CA ALA A 147 1.30 19.38 3.96
C ALA A 147 0.69 17.98 4.16
N ASP A 148 1.37 16.93 3.69
CA ASP A 148 0.86 15.56 3.83
C ASP A 148 0.87 15.07 5.28
N LEU A 149 1.89 15.40 6.07
CA LEU A 149 1.91 15.07 7.50
C LEU A 149 0.80 15.78 8.28
N ALA A 150 0.53 17.05 7.95
CA ALA A 150 -0.58 17.79 8.54
C ALA A 150 -1.94 17.15 8.18
N TRP A 151 -2.08 16.73 6.92
CA TRP A 151 -3.27 16.04 6.41
C TRP A 151 -3.47 14.67 7.10
N LEU A 152 -2.43 13.84 7.19
CA LEU A 152 -2.48 12.53 7.86
C LEU A 152 -2.93 12.65 9.33
N LYS A 153 -2.46 13.69 10.03
CA LYS A 153 -2.88 13.98 11.41
C LYS A 153 -4.33 14.43 11.49
N ALA A 154 -4.70 15.42 10.67
CA ALA A 154 -5.99 16.10 10.82
C ALA A 154 -7.15 15.30 10.22
N ALA A 155 -6.95 14.66 9.06
CA ALA A 155 -8.00 13.93 8.36
C ALA A 155 -8.11 12.46 8.80
N LEU A 156 -6.99 11.81 9.06
CA LEU A 156 -6.93 10.37 9.36
C LEU A 156 -6.52 10.05 10.80
N GLY A 157 -6.18 11.06 11.62
CA GLY A 157 -5.91 10.87 13.03
C GLY A 157 -4.59 10.14 13.35
N PHE A 158 -3.63 10.12 12.43
CA PHE A 158 -2.31 9.54 12.71
C PHE A 158 -1.54 10.37 13.74
N GLU A 159 -0.88 9.68 14.66
CA GLU A 159 0.22 10.22 15.44
C GLU A 159 1.51 10.04 14.63
N ILE A 160 2.42 11.01 14.68
CA ILE A 160 3.64 10.98 13.87
C ILE A 160 4.86 11.22 14.76
N ASP A 161 5.74 10.21 14.79
CA ASP A 161 7.07 10.33 15.39
C ASP A 161 8.09 10.71 14.33
N THR A 162 9.03 11.58 14.69
CA THR A 162 10.11 11.99 13.78
C THR A 162 11.38 11.23 14.15
N MET A 163 11.97 10.56 13.16
CA MET A 163 13.26 9.88 13.27
C MET A 163 14.30 10.63 12.43
N PRO A 164 15.29 11.28 13.07
CA PRO A 164 16.37 11.93 12.34
C PRO A 164 17.19 10.92 11.55
N MET A 165 17.44 11.22 10.27
CA MET A 165 18.28 10.45 9.36
C MET A 165 19.41 11.32 8.81
N PRO A 166 20.51 10.76 8.30
CA PRO A 166 21.64 11.55 7.77
C PRO A 166 21.26 12.56 6.68
N ASN A 167 20.22 12.24 5.88
CA ASN A 167 19.79 13.06 4.75
C ASN A 167 18.40 13.72 4.96
N GLY A 168 17.98 13.93 6.20
CA GLY A 168 16.69 14.55 6.53
C GLY A 168 15.95 13.80 7.62
N ASN A 169 14.63 13.90 7.63
CA ASN A 169 13.81 13.21 8.60
C ASN A 169 13.02 12.08 7.92
N TYR A 170 12.88 10.99 8.63
CA TYR A 170 11.90 9.95 8.37
C TYR A 170 10.76 10.06 9.40
N TYR A 171 9.55 9.81 9.00
CA TYR A 171 8.38 9.96 9.84
C TYR A 171 7.68 8.62 10.00
N ILE A 172 7.47 8.20 11.24
CA ILE A 172 6.73 6.98 11.59
C ILE A 172 5.28 7.34 11.82
N LEU A 173 4.39 6.76 11.02
CA LEU A 173 2.94 6.90 11.18
C LEU A 173 2.46 5.89 12.21
N LYS A 174 1.77 6.39 13.25
CA LYS A 174 1.29 5.57 14.37
C LYS A 174 -0.21 5.74 14.57
N ALA A 175 -0.85 4.68 14.98
CA ALA A 175 -2.23 4.69 15.44
C ALA A 175 -2.42 3.67 16.57
N ASN A 176 -3.16 4.05 17.60
CA ASN A 176 -3.42 3.21 18.77
C ASN A 176 -2.13 2.70 19.45
N GLY A 177 -1.07 3.53 19.45
CA GLY A 177 0.22 3.20 20.06
C GLY A 177 1.13 2.30 19.19
N GLU A 178 0.67 1.85 18.02
CA GLU A 178 1.41 0.97 17.11
C GLU A 178 1.88 1.69 15.85
N GLN A 179 3.01 1.27 15.30
CA GLN A 179 3.50 1.74 14.01
C GLN A 179 2.66 1.13 12.89
N ARG A 180 2.25 1.96 11.93
CA ARG A 180 1.38 1.55 10.83
C ARG A 180 2.02 1.72 9.46
N GLY A 181 2.97 2.63 9.33
CA GLY A 181 3.66 2.95 8.09
C GLY A 181 4.66 4.07 8.29
N GLY A 182 5.22 4.56 7.19
CA GLY A 182 6.20 5.63 7.20
C GLY A 182 5.89 6.73 6.21
N ALA A 183 6.62 7.84 6.33
CA ALA A 183 6.61 8.91 5.35
C ALA A 183 8.00 9.54 5.23
N THR A 184 8.35 9.95 4.03
CA THR A 184 9.63 10.59 3.72
C THR A 184 9.45 11.63 2.61
N PRO A 185 10.26 12.70 2.56
CA PRO A 185 10.29 13.54 1.36
C PRO A 185 10.65 12.72 0.12
N GLN A 186 10.02 13.04 -1.01
CA GLN A 186 10.33 12.40 -2.30
C GLN A 186 11.80 12.65 -2.67
N GLN A 187 12.56 11.55 -2.83
CA GLN A 187 13.99 11.63 -3.10
C GLN A 187 14.33 11.72 -4.60
N ASN A 188 13.39 11.30 -5.48
CA ASN A 188 13.61 11.30 -6.92
C ASN A 188 13.08 12.60 -7.52
N PRO A 189 13.94 13.48 -8.07
CA PRO A 189 13.51 14.72 -8.70
C PRO A 189 12.52 14.47 -9.84
N GLY A 190 11.35 15.13 -9.77
CA GLY A 190 10.31 15.01 -10.80
C GLY A 190 9.37 13.79 -10.66
N ALA A 191 9.62 12.89 -9.72
CA ALA A 191 8.66 11.85 -9.40
C ALA A 191 7.47 12.43 -8.61
N PRO A 192 6.24 11.94 -8.84
CA PRO A 192 5.07 12.36 -8.07
C PRO A 192 5.13 11.84 -6.63
N SER A 193 4.26 12.37 -5.80
CA SER A 193 3.98 11.77 -4.50
C SER A 193 3.30 10.42 -4.70
N MET A 194 3.71 9.43 -3.91
CA MET A 194 3.22 8.06 -4.04
C MET A 194 3.36 7.28 -2.74
N TRP A 195 2.60 6.20 -2.60
CA TRP A 195 2.80 5.20 -1.58
C TRP A 195 3.64 4.04 -2.14
N LEU A 196 4.71 3.70 -1.47
CA LEU A 196 5.57 2.55 -1.79
C LEU A 196 5.22 1.39 -0.87
N THR A 197 5.03 0.21 -1.46
CA THR A 197 4.70 -1.02 -0.74
C THR A 197 5.95 -1.87 -0.60
N TRP A 198 6.32 -2.19 0.64
CA TRP A 198 7.48 -3.01 0.97
C TRP A 198 7.06 -4.43 1.31
N PHE A 199 7.64 -5.40 0.62
CA PHE A 199 7.40 -6.83 0.84
C PHE A 199 8.53 -7.45 1.65
N GLN A 200 8.19 -8.30 2.61
CA GLN A 200 9.18 -9.06 3.36
C GLN A 200 9.61 -10.29 2.57
N VAL A 201 10.90 -10.44 2.33
CA VAL A 201 11.49 -11.59 1.66
C VAL A 201 12.59 -12.21 2.53
N ALA A 202 12.82 -13.50 2.36
CA ALA A 202 13.86 -14.21 3.13
C ALA A 202 15.28 -13.85 2.68
N ASP A 203 15.46 -13.55 1.39
CA ASP A 203 16.73 -13.22 0.75
C ASP A 203 16.51 -12.13 -0.28
N VAL A 204 16.96 -10.93 0.02
CA VAL A 204 16.79 -9.77 -0.87
C VAL A 204 17.59 -9.90 -2.16
N ASP A 205 18.85 -10.35 -2.07
CA ASP A 205 19.71 -10.50 -3.24
C ASP A 205 19.16 -11.55 -4.22
N GLY A 206 18.80 -12.74 -3.71
CA GLY A 206 18.19 -13.78 -4.52
C GLY A 206 16.81 -13.40 -5.08
N THR A 207 16.04 -12.58 -4.36
CA THR A 207 14.77 -12.05 -4.87
C THR A 207 15.00 -11.06 -6.02
N VAL A 208 16.00 -10.19 -5.92
CA VAL A 208 16.38 -9.26 -7.00
C VAL A 208 16.85 -10.00 -8.23
N ASP A 209 17.65 -11.06 -8.07
CA ASP A 209 18.09 -11.90 -9.19
C ASP A 209 16.87 -12.56 -9.87
N THR A 210 15.96 -13.14 -9.09
CA THR A 210 14.72 -13.75 -9.58
C THR A 210 13.84 -12.74 -10.33
N ALA A 211 13.70 -11.52 -9.78
CA ALA A 211 12.94 -10.46 -10.41
C ALA A 211 13.57 -10.03 -11.75
N SER A 212 14.89 -9.92 -11.80
CA SER A 212 15.63 -9.59 -13.03
C SER A 212 15.46 -10.67 -14.12
N ASP A 213 15.52 -11.95 -13.74
CA ASP A 213 15.27 -13.09 -14.63
C ASP A 213 13.81 -13.14 -15.11
N ALA A 214 12.88 -12.58 -14.33
CA ALA A 214 11.46 -12.46 -14.68
C ALA A 214 11.13 -11.18 -15.49
N GLY A 215 12.13 -10.35 -15.82
CA GLY A 215 11.99 -9.14 -16.65
C GLY A 215 11.85 -7.84 -15.88
N GLY A 216 11.91 -7.87 -14.54
CA GLY A 216 11.93 -6.68 -13.67
C GLY A 216 13.30 -6.00 -13.66
N GLN A 217 13.35 -4.82 -13.10
CA GLN A 217 14.58 -4.03 -12.96
C GLN A 217 14.76 -3.56 -11.53
N ALA A 218 15.99 -3.60 -11.03
CA ALA A 218 16.35 -2.99 -9.77
C ALA A 218 16.55 -1.47 -9.97
N LEU A 219 15.59 -0.68 -9.51
CA LEU A 219 15.71 0.79 -9.45
C LEU A 219 16.71 1.21 -8.40
N MET A 220 16.74 0.49 -7.27
CA MET A 220 17.81 0.57 -6.28
C MET A 220 18.37 -0.84 -6.07
N PRO A 221 19.67 -1.06 -6.28
CA PRO A 221 20.29 -2.36 -5.98
C PRO A 221 20.21 -2.64 -4.47
N PRO A 222 20.37 -3.92 -4.04
CA PRO A 222 20.34 -4.27 -2.62
C PRO A 222 21.30 -3.44 -1.78
N PHE A 223 20.79 -2.83 -0.70
CA PHE A 223 21.54 -2.00 0.24
C PHE A 223 21.11 -2.27 1.68
N ASP A 224 21.99 -2.02 2.63
CA ASP A 224 21.70 -2.22 4.05
C ASP A 224 21.27 -0.90 4.72
N VAL A 225 20.15 -0.95 5.47
CA VAL A 225 19.70 0.15 6.31
C VAL A 225 19.93 -0.23 7.77
N PRO A 226 20.82 0.45 8.50
CA PRO A 226 21.13 0.14 9.89
C PRO A 226 19.89 0.11 10.78
N GLY A 227 19.67 -0.98 11.50
CA GLY A 227 18.53 -1.17 12.40
C GLY A 227 17.21 -1.54 11.72
N VAL A 228 17.18 -1.62 10.38
CA VAL A 228 16.01 -2.02 9.60
C VAL A 228 16.24 -3.34 8.89
N GLY A 229 17.25 -3.41 8.03
CA GLY A 229 17.55 -4.62 7.27
C GLY A 229 18.15 -4.32 5.89
N ARG A 230 18.20 -5.36 5.05
CA ARG A 230 18.60 -5.27 3.65
C ARG A 230 17.38 -5.01 2.78
N MET A 231 17.48 -4.12 1.82
CA MET A 231 16.35 -3.62 1.02
C MET A 231 16.77 -3.44 -0.45
N SER A 232 15.78 -3.48 -1.35
CA SER A 232 15.93 -3.10 -2.77
C SER A 232 14.61 -2.55 -3.27
N ILE A 233 14.64 -1.69 -4.31
CA ILE A 233 13.43 -1.21 -4.99
C ILE A 233 13.45 -1.76 -6.42
N LEU A 234 12.34 -2.37 -6.81
CA LEU A 234 12.13 -3.00 -8.11
C LEU A 234 11.05 -2.26 -8.91
N SER A 235 11.11 -2.39 -10.24
CA SER A 235 10.07 -1.97 -11.19
C SER A 235 9.84 -3.04 -12.25
#